data_0450bbe5f7cba710cc464e09992bf035
#
_entry.id   0450bbe5f7cba710cc464e09992bf035
#
_cell.length_a   1.000
_cell.length_b   1.000
_cell.length_c   1.000
_cell.angle_alpha   90.00
_cell.angle_beta   90.00
_cell.angle_gamma   90.00
#
_symmetry.space_group_name_H-M   'P 1'
#
loop_
_entity.id
_entity.type
_entity.pdbx_description
1 polymer ?
#
loop_
_entity_poly.entity_id
_entity_poly.type
_entity_poly.pdbx_seq_one_letter_code
_entity_poly.pdbx_strand_id
1 'polypeptide(L)'
;TTVGYNKAIATVRSHCPCSDMNLICNPKNSICISHNRFIPLEIIDVAGLVPKSHEGFGLGNQFLDEIRRARVLIHVVDLSGGTDEEGKSIAIGTHNPLNDVNFLEEEIELWFLNIFKRNWDKIARKVQFEGMDFIKYFSDMYSGLGFTKSDISFAIQDSGVNPKKPKEWDSEELISFSRTLRKYSKPIII
;
A
#
# COMPACT_ATOMS: atom_id res chain seq x y z
N THR A 1 18.76 7.12 11.58
CA THR A 1 17.29 7.06 11.71
C THR A 1 16.72 8.35 11.15
N THR A 2 15.97 8.25 10.09
CA THR A 2 15.31 9.41 9.46
C THR A 2 14.20 9.89 10.41
N VAL A 3 14.30 11.13 10.91
CA VAL A 3 13.32 11.71 11.84
C VAL A 3 12.18 12.44 11.10
N GLY A 4 12.21 12.46 9.77
CA GLY A 4 11.19 13.02 8.89
C GLY A 4 11.34 12.41 7.51
N TYR A 5 10.30 12.48 6.69
CA TYR A 5 10.38 11.98 5.32
C TYR A 5 11.18 12.94 4.42
N ASN A 6 11.99 12.37 3.54
CA ASN A 6 12.64 13.10 2.45
C ASN A 6 11.88 12.82 1.15
N LYS A 7 11.73 13.87 0.33
CA LYS A 7 11.11 13.75 -0.99
C LYS A 7 12.14 13.98 -2.08
N ALA A 8 12.10 13.14 -3.10
CA ALA A 8 12.88 13.29 -4.31
C ALA A 8 11.98 13.08 -5.54
N ILE A 9 12.38 13.66 -6.66
CA ILE A 9 11.73 13.42 -7.95
C ILE A 9 12.70 12.62 -8.80
N ALA A 10 12.32 11.40 -9.14
CA ALA A 10 12.96 10.59 -10.15
C ALA A 10 12.21 10.66 -11.47
N THR A 11 12.77 10.14 -12.55
CA THR A 11 12.09 10.04 -13.82
C THR A 11 12.13 8.61 -14.34
N VAL A 12 10.99 8.14 -14.82
CA VAL A 12 10.87 6.84 -15.50
C VAL A 12 10.80 7.10 -17.01
N ARG A 13 11.68 6.42 -17.75
CA ARG A 13 11.69 6.47 -19.22
C ARG A 13 10.72 5.43 -19.78
N SER A 14 9.81 5.88 -20.64
CA SER A 14 8.88 5.02 -21.37
C SER A 14 8.87 5.40 -22.86
N HIS A 15 8.51 4.47 -23.73
CA HIS A 15 8.23 4.78 -25.13
C HIS A 15 7.08 5.77 -25.22
N CYS A 16 7.21 6.79 -26.08
CA CYS A 16 6.17 7.79 -26.25
C CYS A 16 5.26 7.43 -27.43
N PRO A 17 3.95 7.36 -27.26
CA PRO A 17 3.00 7.04 -28.35
C PRO A 17 3.06 8.01 -29.54
N CYS A 18 3.70 9.17 -29.38
CA CYS A 18 3.81 10.15 -30.48
C CYS A 18 4.56 9.58 -31.70
N SER A 19 5.47 8.62 -31.51
CA SER A 19 6.14 7.95 -32.62
C SER A 19 5.18 7.08 -33.43
N ASP A 20 4.30 6.35 -32.73
CA ASP A 20 3.39 5.39 -33.35
C ASP A 20 2.24 6.10 -34.05
N MET A 21 1.87 7.28 -33.52
CA MET A 21 0.81 8.13 -34.07
C MET A 21 1.30 9.17 -35.09
N ASN A 22 2.62 9.27 -35.31
CA ASN A 22 3.28 10.29 -36.14
C ASN A 22 2.82 11.71 -35.78
N LEU A 23 2.77 12.01 -34.48
CA LEU A 23 2.31 13.30 -33.94
C LEU A 23 3.47 14.09 -33.30
N ILE A 24 3.35 15.42 -33.34
CA ILE A 24 4.22 16.30 -32.55
C ILE A 24 3.86 16.14 -31.08
N CYS A 25 4.85 15.72 -30.27
CA CYS A 25 4.62 15.48 -28.86
C CYS A 25 4.68 16.76 -28.05
N ASN A 26 3.60 17.03 -27.28
CA ASN A 26 3.54 18.14 -26.32
C ASN A 26 2.92 17.65 -25.01
N PRO A 27 3.66 16.90 -24.18
CA PRO A 27 3.14 16.37 -22.93
C PRO A 27 3.03 17.47 -21.86
N LYS A 28 1.93 17.47 -21.09
CA LYS A 28 1.69 18.46 -20.03
C LYS A 28 2.57 18.28 -18.79
N ASN A 29 2.74 17.02 -18.34
CA ASN A 29 3.37 16.69 -17.03
C ASN A 29 4.59 15.79 -17.19
N SER A 30 5.26 15.83 -18.32
CA SER A 30 6.42 15.00 -18.61
C SER A 30 7.23 15.65 -19.74
N ILE A 31 8.42 15.13 -20.01
CA ILE A 31 9.26 15.58 -21.14
C ILE A 31 9.33 14.45 -22.15
N CYS A 32 9.25 14.78 -23.44
CA CYS A 32 9.50 13.83 -24.53
C CYS A 32 10.74 14.25 -25.31
N ILE A 33 11.75 13.39 -25.33
CA ILE A 33 12.99 13.59 -26.08
C ILE A 33 13.18 12.38 -26.99
N SER A 34 13.28 12.60 -28.29
CA SER A 34 13.50 11.53 -29.27
C SER A 34 12.56 10.34 -29.08
N HIS A 35 11.26 10.62 -28.97
CA HIS A 35 10.19 9.64 -28.75
C HIS A 35 10.30 8.83 -27.44
N ASN A 36 11.13 9.26 -26.51
CA ASN A 36 11.15 8.74 -25.14
C ASN A 36 10.47 9.73 -24.21
N ARG A 37 9.47 9.25 -23.47
CA ARG A 37 8.77 10.05 -22.45
C ARG A 37 9.44 9.86 -21.11
N PHE A 38 9.81 10.95 -20.47
CA PHE A 38 10.37 10.99 -19.12
C PHE A 38 9.26 11.44 -18.17
N ILE A 39 8.72 10.48 -17.42
CA ILE A 39 7.57 10.67 -16.52
C ILE A 39 8.13 10.94 -15.12
N PRO A 40 7.83 12.10 -14.50
CA PRO A 40 8.28 12.36 -13.14
C PRO A 40 7.56 11.43 -12.16
N LEU A 41 8.31 10.91 -11.19
CA LEU A 41 7.86 10.04 -10.12
C LEU A 41 8.33 10.63 -8.79
N GLU A 42 7.40 10.89 -7.86
CA GLU A 42 7.76 11.28 -6.49
C GLU A 42 8.17 10.03 -5.73
N ILE A 43 9.37 10.06 -5.15
CA ILE A 43 9.89 9.04 -4.22
C ILE A 43 9.92 9.67 -2.84
N ILE A 44 9.37 8.96 -1.86
CA ILE A 44 9.34 9.37 -0.46
C ILE A 44 10.18 8.35 0.32
N ASP A 45 11.28 8.84 0.91
CA ASP A 45 12.05 8.08 1.89
C ASP A 45 11.38 8.25 3.26
N VAL A 46 10.94 7.15 3.83
CA VAL A 46 10.18 7.12 5.08
C VAL A 46 10.99 6.49 6.20
N ALA A 47 10.69 6.85 7.43
CA ALA A 47 11.31 6.23 8.60
C ALA A 47 11.02 4.73 8.61
N GLY A 48 12.00 3.91 9.03
CA GLY A 48 11.84 2.46 9.13
C GLY A 48 10.74 2.08 10.12
N LEU A 49 10.06 0.98 9.82
CA LEU A 49 9.12 0.35 10.75
C LEU A 49 9.87 -0.38 11.86
N VAL A 50 9.28 -0.37 13.04
CA VAL A 50 9.68 -1.23 14.16
C VAL A 50 8.52 -2.19 14.48
N PRO A 51 8.81 -3.34 15.10
CA PRO A 51 7.75 -4.28 15.49
C PRO A 51 6.64 -3.61 16.31
N LYS A 52 5.39 -3.99 16.04
CA LYS A 52 4.16 -3.43 16.64
C LYS A 52 3.86 -1.97 16.29
N SER A 53 4.36 -1.51 15.15
CA SER A 53 4.03 -0.18 14.64
C SER A 53 2.52 0.00 14.39
N HIS A 54 1.81 -1.08 14.02
CA HIS A 54 0.35 -1.09 13.86
C HIS A 54 -0.42 -0.85 15.17
N GLU A 55 0.21 -1.07 16.34
CA GLU A 55 -0.32 -0.74 17.66
C GLU A 55 0.03 0.69 18.11
N GLY A 56 0.81 1.42 17.32
CA GLY A 56 1.24 2.80 17.61
C GLY A 56 2.59 2.92 18.29
N PHE A 57 3.39 1.84 18.35
CA PHE A 57 4.74 1.89 18.89
C PHE A 57 5.72 2.59 17.94
N GLY A 58 6.68 3.29 18.52
CA GLY A 58 7.72 4.01 17.77
C GLY A 58 7.16 5.13 16.89
N LEU A 59 7.73 5.29 15.69
CA LEU A 59 7.26 6.24 14.68
C LEU A 59 6.18 5.62 13.76
N GLY A 60 5.58 4.49 14.16
CA GLY A 60 4.67 3.71 13.33
C GLY A 60 3.49 4.49 12.77
N ASN A 61 2.86 5.36 13.57
CA ASN A 61 1.76 6.18 13.08
C ASN A 61 2.21 7.17 11.98
N GLN A 62 3.40 7.74 12.09
CA GLN A 62 3.94 8.64 11.07
C GLN A 62 4.28 7.88 9.78
N PHE A 63 4.92 6.71 9.90
CA PHE A 63 5.20 5.83 8.77
C PHE A 63 3.91 5.42 8.05
N LEU A 64 2.90 5.00 8.82
CA LEU A 64 1.61 4.58 8.27
C LEU A 64 0.87 5.75 7.58
N ASP A 65 1.04 6.97 8.08
CA ASP A 65 0.52 8.18 7.44
C ASP A 65 1.21 8.49 6.11
N GLU A 66 2.48 8.16 5.95
CA GLU A 66 3.19 8.31 4.68
C GLU A 66 2.83 7.20 3.68
N ILE A 67 2.71 5.94 4.14
CA ILE A 67 2.28 4.81 3.30
C ILE A 67 0.93 5.07 2.63
N ARG A 68 -0.02 5.70 3.32
CA ARG A 68 -1.34 5.96 2.70
C ARG A 68 -1.26 6.75 1.41
N ARG A 69 -0.23 7.59 1.24
CA ARG A 69 0.00 8.42 0.04
C ARG A 69 0.69 7.65 -1.08
N ALA A 70 1.52 6.67 -0.73
CA ALA A 70 2.24 5.88 -1.71
C ALA A 70 1.31 4.95 -2.49
N ARG A 71 1.55 4.80 -3.79
CA ARG A 71 0.83 3.84 -4.65
C ARG A 71 1.57 2.51 -4.75
N VAL A 72 2.88 2.52 -4.57
CA VAL A 72 3.78 1.36 -4.59
C VAL A 72 4.78 1.56 -3.46
N LEU A 73 5.16 0.49 -2.80
CA LEU A 73 6.20 0.49 -1.78
C LEU A 73 7.45 -0.20 -2.35
N ILE A 74 8.62 0.36 -2.05
CA ILE A 74 9.90 -0.27 -2.33
C ILE A 74 10.49 -0.66 -0.98
N HIS A 75 10.65 -1.96 -0.78
CA HIS A 75 11.22 -2.52 0.44
C HIS A 75 12.70 -2.85 0.22
N VAL A 76 13.58 -2.12 0.88
CA VAL A 76 15.02 -2.38 0.84
C VAL A 76 15.38 -3.31 2.00
N VAL A 77 15.93 -4.48 1.67
CA VAL A 77 16.25 -5.56 2.60
C VAL A 77 17.76 -5.82 2.60
N ASP A 78 18.34 -6.00 3.78
CA ASP A 78 19.74 -6.40 3.92
C ASP A 78 19.89 -7.92 3.70
N LEU A 79 20.24 -8.31 2.47
CA LEU A 79 20.44 -9.71 2.10
C LEU A 79 21.63 -10.37 2.78
N SER A 80 22.55 -9.60 3.40
CA SER A 80 23.69 -10.16 4.13
C SER A 80 23.28 -10.76 5.49
N GLY A 81 22.07 -10.42 5.97
CA GLY A 81 21.61 -10.79 7.31
C GLY A 81 22.50 -10.20 8.42
N GLY A 82 23.10 -9.05 8.15
CA GLY A 82 23.97 -8.31 9.07
C GLY A 82 23.25 -7.23 9.89
N THR A 83 21.93 -7.13 9.77
CA THR A 83 21.07 -6.24 10.56
C THR A 83 19.94 -7.02 11.20
N ASP A 84 19.53 -6.65 12.43
CA ASP A 84 18.37 -7.22 13.09
C ASP A 84 17.07 -6.46 12.74
N GLU A 85 15.94 -6.92 13.26
CA GLU A 85 14.60 -6.33 13.04
C GLU A 85 14.47 -4.86 13.47
N GLU A 86 15.38 -4.36 14.30
CA GLU A 86 15.45 -2.96 14.73
C GLU A 86 16.45 -2.14 13.87
N GLY A 87 17.08 -2.76 12.86
CA GLY A 87 18.10 -2.14 12.00
C GLY A 87 19.48 -1.99 12.68
N LYS A 88 19.75 -2.70 13.76
CA LYS A 88 21.06 -2.70 14.43
C LYS A 88 22.00 -3.68 13.74
N SER A 89 23.27 -3.29 13.61
CA SER A 89 24.30 -4.17 13.06
C SER A 89 24.57 -5.36 13.94
N ILE A 90 24.54 -6.56 13.37
CA ILE A 90 24.84 -7.84 13.99
C ILE A 90 25.82 -8.63 13.11
N ALA A 91 26.24 -9.81 13.53
CA ALA A 91 27.12 -10.65 12.70
C ALA A 91 26.40 -11.08 11.42
N ILE A 92 27.13 -10.96 10.29
CA ILE A 92 26.61 -11.33 8.96
C ILE A 92 26.11 -12.79 8.97
N GLY A 93 24.93 -13.02 8.38
CA GLY A 93 24.33 -14.34 8.28
C GLY A 93 23.58 -14.81 9.53
N THR A 94 23.43 -13.97 10.56
CA THR A 94 22.69 -14.34 11.78
C THR A 94 21.21 -14.00 11.73
N HIS A 95 20.79 -13.07 10.89
CA HIS A 95 19.39 -12.72 10.64
C HIS A 95 18.91 -13.27 9.29
N ASN A 96 17.67 -13.75 9.25
CA ASN A 96 17.06 -14.22 8.00
C ASN A 96 16.32 -13.05 7.30
N PRO A 97 16.79 -12.58 6.13
CA PRO A 97 16.17 -11.45 5.42
C PRO A 97 14.68 -11.65 5.05
N LEU A 98 14.22 -12.91 4.95
CA LEU A 98 12.81 -13.21 4.71
C LEU A 98 11.91 -12.78 5.88
N ASN A 99 12.45 -12.70 7.09
CA ASN A 99 11.69 -12.20 8.24
C ASN A 99 11.33 -10.73 8.04
N ASP A 100 12.25 -9.93 7.50
CA ASP A 100 12.00 -8.51 7.22
C ASP A 100 10.92 -8.34 6.16
N VAL A 101 10.95 -9.18 5.12
CA VAL A 101 9.93 -9.18 4.06
C VAL A 101 8.54 -9.47 4.64
N ASN A 102 8.42 -10.56 5.39
CA ASN A 102 7.16 -10.98 5.99
C ASN A 102 6.66 -9.97 7.03
N PHE A 103 7.57 -9.45 7.83
CA PHE A 103 7.29 -8.45 8.85
C PHE A 103 6.62 -7.20 8.27
N LEU A 104 7.17 -6.60 7.20
CA LEU A 104 6.59 -5.40 6.60
C LEU A 104 5.18 -5.65 6.05
N GLU A 105 4.99 -6.78 5.36
CA GLU A 105 3.68 -7.16 4.85
C GLU A 105 2.65 -7.29 5.97
N GLU A 106 3.00 -8.02 7.03
CA GLU A 106 2.14 -8.29 8.17
C GLU A 106 1.76 -7.01 8.93
N GLU A 107 2.71 -6.11 9.18
CA GLU A 107 2.45 -4.83 9.87
C GLU A 107 1.45 -3.96 9.11
N ILE A 108 1.56 -3.88 7.77
CA ILE A 108 0.63 -3.10 6.95
C ILE A 108 -0.75 -3.78 6.90
N GLU A 109 -0.80 -5.12 6.82
CA GLU A 109 -2.04 -5.88 6.84
C GLU A 109 -2.80 -5.69 8.16
N LEU A 110 -2.10 -5.79 9.28
CA LEU A 110 -2.66 -5.58 10.61
C LEU A 110 -3.13 -4.14 10.81
N TRP A 111 -2.41 -3.17 10.27
CA TRP A 111 -2.85 -1.78 10.32
C TRP A 111 -4.16 -1.56 9.58
N PHE A 112 -4.31 -2.06 8.35
CA PHE A 112 -5.56 -1.99 7.61
C PHE A 112 -6.69 -2.69 8.36
N LEU A 113 -6.43 -3.90 8.83
CA LEU A 113 -7.40 -4.69 9.60
C LEU A 113 -7.91 -3.93 10.83
N ASN A 114 -7.01 -3.29 11.59
CA ASN A 114 -7.36 -2.49 12.75
C ASN A 114 -8.23 -1.27 12.40
N ILE A 115 -7.93 -0.59 11.28
CA ILE A 115 -8.74 0.52 10.79
C ILE A 115 -10.13 0.03 10.38
N PHE A 116 -10.24 -1.12 9.71
CA PHE A 116 -11.52 -1.67 9.27
C PHE A 116 -12.37 -2.15 10.44
N LYS A 117 -11.77 -2.88 11.39
CA LYS A 117 -12.47 -3.36 12.60
C LYS A 117 -13.14 -2.23 13.38
N ARG A 118 -12.53 -1.06 13.51
CA ARG A 118 -13.09 0.10 14.23
C ARG A 118 -14.43 0.58 13.68
N ASN A 119 -14.66 0.42 12.38
CA ASN A 119 -15.84 0.93 11.70
C ASN A 119 -16.69 -0.18 11.06
N TRP A 120 -16.35 -1.45 11.29
CA TRP A 120 -16.95 -2.57 10.56
C TRP A 120 -18.44 -2.68 10.77
N ASP A 121 -18.91 -2.59 12.00
CA ASP A 121 -20.34 -2.64 12.31
C ASP A 121 -21.14 -1.55 11.59
N LYS A 122 -20.55 -0.37 11.45
CA LYS A 122 -21.19 0.73 10.72
C LYS A 122 -21.29 0.43 9.24
N ILE A 123 -20.21 -0.11 8.65
CA ILE A 123 -20.18 -0.52 7.23
C ILE A 123 -21.22 -1.61 6.99
N ALA A 124 -21.19 -2.66 7.81
CA ALA A 124 -22.05 -3.80 7.68
C ALA A 124 -23.53 -3.40 7.77
N ARG A 125 -23.88 -2.52 8.71
CA ARG A 125 -25.23 -2.02 8.84
C ARG A 125 -25.68 -1.19 7.64
N LYS A 126 -24.85 -0.27 7.17
CA LYS A 126 -25.16 0.61 6.03
C LYS A 126 -25.38 -0.18 4.73
N VAL A 127 -24.55 -1.18 4.51
CA VAL A 127 -24.65 -2.00 3.30
C VAL A 127 -25.83 -2.98 3.39
N GLN A 128 -25.90 -3.77 4.45
CA GLN A 128 -26.83 -4.89 4.53
C GLN A 128 -28.27 -4.48 4.85
N PHE A 129 -28.47 -3.43 5.66
CA PHE A 129 -29.82 -3.01 6.08
C PHE A 129 -30.30 -1.72 5.42
N GLU A 130 -29.40 -0.83 5.01
CA GLU A 130 -29.77 0.41 4.34
C GLU A 130 -29.57 0.32 2.80
N GLY A 131 -29.11 -0.84 2.29
CA GLY A 131 -29.00 -1.12 0.86
C GLY A 131 -27.91 -0.32 0.13
N MET A 132 -26.91 0.20 0.84
CA MET A 132 -25.82 0.93 0.22
C MET A 132 -24.88 -0.01 -0.56
N ASP A 133 -24.35 0.45 -1.67
CA ASP A 133 -23.31 -0.28 -2.40
C ASP A 133 -22.02 -0.35 -1.58
N PHE A 134 -21.52 -1.56 -1.35
CA PHE A 134 -20.32 -1.80 -0.53
C PHE A 134 -19.10 -1.08 -1.07
N ILE A 135 -18.82 -1.22 -2.37
CA ILE A 135 -17.60 -0.66 -3.00
C ILE A 135 -17.61 0.87 -2.86
N LYS A 136 -18.75 1.48 -3.19
CA LYS A 136 -18.90 2.93 -3.09
C LYS A 136 -18.74 3.38 -1.64
N TYR A 137 -19.49 2.80 -0.71
CA TYR A 137 -19.49 3.22 0.69
C TYR A 137 -18.12 3.02 1.35
N PHE A 138 -17.48 1.89 1.10
CA PHE A 138 -16.13 1.58 1.59
C PHE A 138 -15.08 2.54 1.01
N SER A 139 -15.12 2.79 -0.29
CA SER A 139 -14.24 3.76 -0.96
C SER A 139 -14.39 5.17 -0.41
N ASP A 140 -15.62 5.63 -0.18
CA ASP A 140 -15.90 6.96 0.35
C ASP A 140 -15.41 7.08 1.81
N MET A 141 -15.66 6.07 2.63
CA MET A 141 -15.25 6.05 4.03
C MET A 141 -13.72 6.07 4.20
N TYR A 142 -13.01 5.34 3.34
CA TYR A 142 -11.56 5.20 3.41
C TYR A 142 -10.82 5.93 2.29
N SER A 143 -11.42 6.99 1.76
CA SER A 143 -10.83 7.81 0.68
C SER A 143 -9.42 8.34 1.03
N GLY A 144 -9.15 8.63 2.31
CA GLY A 144 -7.85 9.05 2.81
C GLY A 144 -6.75 7.98 2.74
N LEU A 145 -7.09 6.69 2.55
CA LEU A 145 -6.13 5.60 2.40
C LEU A 145 -5.71 5.36 0.94
N GLY A 146 -6.35 6.06 0.00
CA GLY A 146 -6.02 6.02 -1.41
C GLY A 146 -6.47 4.77 -2.15
N PHE A 147 -7.44 4.01 -1.60
CA PHE A 147 -8.06 2.87 -2.29
C PHE A 147 -8.88 3.32 -3.49
N THR A 148 -8.69 2.67 -4.61
CA THR A 148 -9.58 2.83 -5.76
C THR A 148 -10.74 1.83 -5.69
N LYS A 149 -11.83 2.13 -6.38
CA LYS A 149 -12.95 1.18 -6.51
C LYS A 149 -12.52 -0.12 -7.16
N SER A 150 -11.54 -0.07 -8.07
CA SER A 150 -10.97 -1.26 -8.71
C SER A 150 -10.21 -2.12 -7.71
N ASP A 151 -9.39 -1.51 -6.84
CA ASP A 151 -8.65 -2.25 -5.80
C ASP A 151 -9.63 -3.00 -4.88
N ILE A 152 -10.72 -2.34 -4.46
CA ILE A 152 -11.76 -2.93 -3.62
C ILE A 152 -12.49 -4.06 -4.37
N SER A 153 -12.82 -3.85 -5.64
CA SER A 153 -13.51 -4.87 -6.46
C SER A 153 -12.66 -6.14 -6.63
N PHE A 154 -11.37 -5.98 -6.94
CA PHE A 154 -10.43 -7.10 -7.04
C PHE A 154 -10.24 -7.80 -5.68
N ALA A 155 -10.16 -7.02 -4.60
CA ALA A 155 -10.05 -7.59 -3.26
C ALA A 155 -11.26 -8.45 -2.88
N ILE A 156 -12.48 -8.03 -3.22
CA ILE A 156 -13.71 -8.80 -3.01
C ILE A 156 -13.67 -10.09 -3.84
N GLN A 157 -13.31 -9.98 -5.11
CA GLN A 157 -13.28 -11.13 -6.01
C GLN A 157 -12.29 -12.19 -5.54
N ASP A 158 -11.06 -11.78 -5.20
CA ASP A 158 -10.00 -12.72 -4.83
C ASP A 158 -10.14 -13.28 -3.42
N SER A 159 -10.71 -12.50 -2.47
CA SER A 159 -10.99 -13.01 -1.13
C SER A 159 -12.24 -13.89 -1.07
N GLY A 160 -13.10 -13.84 -2.09
CA GLY A 160 -14.32 -14.65 -2.19
C GLY A 160 -15.44 -14.20 -1.25
N VAL A 161 -15.31 -13.06 -0.60
CA VAL A 161 -16.30 -12.55 0.37
C VAL A 161 -17.55 -12.01 -0.33
N ASN A 162 -18.69 -12.08 0.36
CA ASN A 162 -19.95 -11.56 -0.17
C ASN A 162 -20.14 -10.08 0.22
N PRO A 163 -19.97 -9.12 -0.71
CA PRO A 163 -20.07 -7.69 -0.40
C PRO A 163 -21.49 -7.23 -0.04
N LYS A 164 -22.53 -8.04 -0.32
CA LYS A 164 -23.91 -7.72 0.03
C LYS A 164 -24.26 -8.08 1.47
N LYS A 165 -23.43 -8.92 2.10
CA LYS A 165 -23.65 -9.46 3.44
C LYS A 165 -22.43 -9.29 4.36
N PRO A 166 -21.91 -8.09 4.50
CA PRO A 166 -20.68 -7.87 5.27
C PRO A 166 -20.82 -8.16 6.77
N LYS A 167 -22.06 -8.22 7.31
CA LYS A 167 -22.30 -8.61 8.69
C LYS A 167 -22.11 -10.11 8.95
N GLU A 168 -22.21 -10.91 7.89
CA GLU A 168 -21.99 -12.36 7.97
C GLU A 168 -20.50 -12.74 7.83
N TRP A 169 -19.63 -11.77 7.50
CA TRP A 169 -18.20 -12.05 7.42
C TRP A 169 -17.63 -12.39 8.80
N ASP A 170 -16.97 -13.51 8.87
CA ASP A 170 -16.21 -13.88 10.05
C ASP A 170 -14.85 -13.16 10.11
N SER A 171 -14.06 -13.47 11.15
CA SER A 171 -12.75 -12.84 11.32
C SER A 171 -11.75 -13.23 10.22
N GLU A 172 -11.84 -14.45 9.69
CA GLU A 172 -10.94 -14.92 8.63
C GLU A 172 -11.25 -14.26 7.29
N GLU A 173 -12.53 -14.10 6.98
CA GLU A 173 -12.99 -13.39 5.78
C GLU A 173 -12.55 -11.92 5.79
N LEU A 174 -12.67 -11.23 6.95
CA LEU A 174 -12.22 -9.85 7.08
C LEU A 174 -10.70 -9.73 6.96
N ILE A 175 -9.94 -10.68 7.53
CA ILE A 175 -8.47 -10.76 7.38
C ILE A 175 -8.10 -11.01 5.92
N SER A 176 -8.74 -11.97 5.26
CA SER A 176 -8.51 -12.30 3.86
C SER A 176 -8.77 -11.10 2.94
N PHE A 177 -9.90 -10.42 3.14
CA PHE A 177 -10.22 -9.20 2.41
C PHE A 177 -9.19 -8.09 2.65
N SER A 178 -8.78 -7.86 3.92
CA SER A 178 -7.78 -6.84 4.27
C SER A 178 -6.44 -7.10 3.59
N ARG A 179 -5.97 -8.36 3.63
CA ARG A 179 -4.73 -8.81 2.99
C ARG A 179 -4.78 -8.63 1.48
N THR A 180 -5.86 -9.04 0.86
CA THR A 180 -6.04 -8.93 -0.59
C THR A 180 -6.12 -7.47 -1.02
N LEU A 181 -6.82 -6.62 -0.25
CA LEU A 181 -6.89 -5.19 -0.53
C LEU A 181 -5.51 -4.51 -0.40
N ARG A 182 -4.68 -4.91 0.58
CA ARG A 182 -3.30 -4.44 0.70
C ARG A 182 -2.52 -4.77 -0.58
N LYS A 183 -2.60 -6.00 -1.10
CA LYS A 183 -1.89 -6.44 -2.31
C LYS A 183 -2.22 -5.56 -3.52
N TYR A 184 -3.50 -5.23 -3.72
CA TYR A 184 -3.92 -4.40 -4.86
C TYR A 184 -3.63 -2.92 -4.67
N SER A 185 -3.82 -2.40 -3.47
CA SER A 185 -3.71 -0.96 -3.20
C SER A 185 -2.30 -0.49 -2.86
N LYS A 186 -1.47 -1.37 -2.30
CA LYS A 186 -0.10 -1.12 -1.84
C LYS A 186 0.83 -2.27 -2.25
N PRO A 187 1.05 -2.51 -3.54
CA PRO A 187 2.00 -3.52 -3.98
C PRO A 187 3.41 -3.19 -3.47
N ILE A 188 4.14 -4.22 -3.06
CA ILE A 188 5.50 -4.11 -2.52
C ILE A 188 6.47 -4.70 -3.56
N ILE A 189 7.52 -3.97 -3.87
CA ILE A 189 8.67 -4.41 -4.66
C ILE A 189 9.84 -4.58 -3.69
N ILE A 190 10.52 -5.72 -3.76
CA ILE A 190 11.66 -6.06 -2.93
C ILE A 190 12.93 -6.01 -3.78
#